data_d0c27eddd789c8a0eddc437992bd69b7
#
_entry.id   d0c27eddd789c8a0eddc437992bd69b7
#
_cell.length_a   1.000
_cell.length_b   1.000
_cell.length_c   1.000
_cell.angle_alpha   90.00
_cell.angle_beta   90.00
_cell.angle_gamma   90.00
#
_symmetry.space_group_name_H-M   'P 1'
#
loop_
_entity.id
_entity.type
_entity.pdbx_description
1 polymer ?
#
loop_
_entity_poly.entity_id
_entity_poly.type
_entity_poly.pdbx_seq_one_letter_code
_entity_poly.pdbx_strand_id
1 'polypeptide(L)'
;MNKYIQEVRRRSQTLLIVEGNHEKNDLFWLIFKCFPELNIDMENVWIYGTNIYQFYDDIEKEYGENWDEEDVDIDLPYVVSRKKTPDNLRYKNDFTNIILVFDYERHDTFFSKSKIAMMQKRFSDMTDMGKLYINYPMIESYQHLKTIPDADYKDRKIPVLLQPGKRYKELVRKESVIQPHVYFPHKLDDLLDKHFQITDLGIRQACCEDILNFSDRQHMDERLDQVLQNIPEDPRKKTLKFQLKHWIDRANYANEGKTYWQYMRDLFVKIIYYNVCKASNIQKGVYLIKSEQYRESFESLDPGIILDKQNKLSNTDAGYIWVLNTSVFIVAEYNFSLVEKFGITATGDDLQRQGRNSCEGDGRCEDALA
;
A
#
# COMPACT_ATOMS: atom_id res chain seq x y z
N MET A 1 35.96 -1.35 -18.24
CA MET A 1 34.53 -1.58 -18.48
C MET A 1 33.71 -1.77 -17.18
N ASN A 2 34.23 -2.49 -16.15
CA ASN A 2 33.48 -2.75 -14.90
C ASN A 2 33.18 -1.54 -14.01
N LYS A 3 34.06 -0.53 -13.94
CA LYS A 3 33.87 0.64 -13.07
C LYS A 3 32.77 1.57 -13.56
N TYR A 4 32.67 1.76 -14.89
CA TYR A 4 31.64 2.58 -15.53
C TYR A 4 30.25 1.93 -15.45
N ILE A 5 30.18 0.59 -15.58
CA ILE A 5 28.93 -0.17 -15.43
C ILE A 5 28.47 -0.19 -13.96
N GLN A 6 29.37 -0.21 -12.99
CA GLN A 6 29.04 -0.07 -11.57
C GLN A 6 28.57 1.33 -11.20
N GLU A 7 29.17 2.39 -11.77
CA GLU A 7 28.70 3.77 -11.58
C GLU A 7 27.32 4.01 -12.23
N VAL A 8 27.10 3.48 -13.44
CA VAL A 8 25.77 3.57 -14.11
C VAL A 8 24.72 2.76 -13.35
N ARG A 9 25.07 1.57 -12.81
CA ARG A 9 24.14 0.81 -11.94
C ARG A 9 23.88 1.50 -10.60
N ARG A 10 24.83 2.21 -10.02
CA ARG A 10 24.63 3.01 -8.79
C ARG A 10 23.69 4.20 -8.99
N ARG A 11 23.65 4.79 -10.21
CA ARG A 11 22.81 5.95 -10.53
C ARG A 11 21.34 5.63 -10.85
N SER A 12 20.93 4.36 -10.85
CA SER A 12 19.55 3.96 -11.16
C SER A 12 18.79 3.43 -9.93
N GLN A 13 19.14 3.84 -8.73
CA GLN A 13 18.50 3.35 -7.51
C GLN A 13 17.46 4.35 -7.01
N THR A 14 16.24 3.86 -6.80
CA THR A 14 15.20 4.60 -6.11
C THR A 14 15.30 4.34 -4.62
N LEU A 15 15.33 5.40 -3.81
CA LEU A 15 15.25 5.35 -2.36
C LEU A 15 13.82 5.61 -1.90
N LEU A 16 13.30 4.75 -1.03
CA LEU A 16 12.07 5.01 -0.28
C LEU A 16 12.42 5.25 1.18
N ILE A 17 12.02 6.41 1.71
CA ILE A 17 12.07 6.72 3.14
C ILE A 17 10.64 6.58 3.67
N VAL A 18 10.43 5.60 4.55
CA VAL A 18 9.13 5.25 5.07
C VAL A 18 9.07 5.42 6.59
N GLU A 19 7.88 5.64 7.12
CA GLU A 19 7.70 5.85 8.55
C GLU A 19 8.09 4.63 9.36
N GLY A 20 7.60 3.43 9.02
CA GLY A 20 7.78 2.25 9.84
C GLY A 20 7.87 0.91 9.09
N ASN A 21 7.78 -0.16 9.89
CA ASN A 21 7.90 -1.52 9.40
C ASN A 21 6.71 -1.97 8.54
N HIS A 22 5.50 -1.44 8.79
CA HIS A 22 4.31 -1.81 8.04
C HIS A 22 4.39 -1.34 6.59
N GLU A 23 4.92 -0.13 6.35
CA GLU A 23 5.17 0.35 5.00
C GLU A 23 6.15 -0.57 4.27
N LYS A 24 7.30 -0.86 4.90
CA LYS A 24 8.35 -1.69 4.30
C LYS A 24 7.91 -3.13 4.08
N ASN A 25 7.45 -3.80 5.12
CA ASN A 25 7.31 -5.26 5.14
C ASN A 25 5.94 -5.73 4.64
N ASP A 26 4.88 -4.91 4.77
CA ASP A 26 3.54 -5.29 4.34
C ASP A 26 3.19 -4.68 2.98
N LEU A 27 3.34 -3.35 2.80
CA LEU A 27 2.93 -2.72 1.55
C LEU A 27 3.99 -2.83 0.46
N PHE A 28 5.21 -2.28 0.67
CA PHE A 28 6.20 -2.19 -0.40
C PHE A 28 6.80 -3.54 -0.77
N TRP A 29 6.97 -4.44 0.19
CA TRP A 29 7.35 -5.82 -0.12
C TRP A 29 6.34 -6.48 -1.08
N LEU A 30 5.03 -6.33 -0.84
CA LEU A 30 4.00 -6.85 -1.75
C LEU A 30 4.01 -6.15 -3.10
N ILE A 31 4.07 -4.81 -3.12
CA ILE A 31 4.10 -4.03 -4.36
C ILE A 31 5.28 -4.48 -5.23
N PHE A 32 6.50 -4.62 -4.67
CA PHE A 32 7.67 -4.98 -5.46
C PHE A 32 7.64 -6.43 -5.94
N LYS A 33 7.01 -7.33 -5.19
CA LYS A 33 6.73 -8.70 -5.65
C LYS A 33 5.67 -8.75 -6.75
N CYS A 34 4.65 -7.90 -6.67
CA CYS A 34 3.58 -7.83 -7.68
C CYS A 34 3.98 -7.05 -8.94
N PHE A 35 4.88 -6.08 -8.81
CA PHE A 35 5.34 -5.20 -9.89
C PHE A 35 6.88 -5.19 -9.96
N PRO A 36 7.50 -6.32 -10.35
CA PRO A 36 8.97 -6.41 -10.44
C PRO A 36 9.56 -5.43 -11.48
N GLU A 37 8.74 -4.89 -12.39
CA GLU A 37 9.12 -3.88 -13.37
C GLU A 37 9.55 -2.56 -12.73
N LEU A 38 9.15 -2.28 -11.49
CA LEU A 38 9.61 -1.11 -10.73
C LEU A 38 11.12 -1.18 -10.44
N ASN A 39 11.68 -2.40 -10.38
CA ASN A 39 13.09 -2.65 -10.16
C ASN A 39 13.67 -1.90 -8.94
N ILE A 40 12.90 -1.87 -7.84
CA ILE A 40 13.29 -1.24 -6.57
C ILE A 40 13.70 -2.34 -5.60
N ASP A 41 14.90 -2.21 -5.03
CA ASP A 41 15.41 -3.13 -4.03
C ASP A 41 14.84 -2.81 -2.64
N MET A 42 14.47 -3.84 -1.89
CA MET A 42 14.03 -3.71 -0.49
C MET A 42 15.11 -3.14 0.44
N GLU A 43 16.39 -3.24 0.08
CA GLU A 43 17.49 -2.61 0.81
C GLU A 43 17.42 -1.07 0.72
N ASN A 44 16.84 -0.55 -0.36
CA ASN A 44 16.62 0.88 -0.57
C ASN A 44 15.31 1.39 0.07
N VAL A 45 14.60 0.57 0.82
CA VAL A 45 13.48 1.01 1.67
C VAL A 45 13.99 1.26 3.09
N TRP A 46 14.20 2.53 3.41
CA TRP A 46 14.74 2.95 4.71
C TRP A 46 13.63 3.33 5.67
N ILE A 47 13.63 2.71 6.84
CA ILE A 47 12.69 3.04 7.91
C ILE A 47 13.24 4.23 8.67
N TYR A 48 12.52 5.35 8.62
CA TYR A 48 12.85 6.53 9.43
C TYR A 48 12.56 6.30 10.91
N GLY A 49 11.43 5.68 11.24
CA GLY A 49 11.08 5.18 12.58
C GLY A 49 10.37 6.18 13.48
N THR A 50 9.98 7.33 12.96
CA THR A 50 9.13 8.33 13.61
C THR A 50 8.26 9.02 12.57
N ASN A 51 7.30 9.86 13.02
CA ASN A 51 6.34 10.52 12.16
C ASN A 51 6.92 11.68 11.33
N ILE A 52 6.11 12.21 10.41
CA ILE A 52 6.47 13.29 9.50
C ILE A 52 6.84 14.60 10.23
N TYR A 53 6.24 14.88 11.40
CA TYR A 53 6.49 16.11 12.15
C TYR A 53 7.88 16.10 12.78
N GLN A 54 8.31 14.95 13.26
CA GLN A 54 9.67 14.75 13.76
C GLN A 54 10.70 14.80 12.62
N PHE A 55 10.30 14.33 11.42
CA PHE A 55 11.15 14.43 10.25
C PHE A 55 11.32 15.88 9.80
N TYR A 56 10.25 16.68 9.85
CA TYR A 56 10.31 18.12 9.66
C TYR A 56 11.33 18.76 10.61
N ASP A 57 11.23 18.47 11.91
CA ASP A 57 12.13 19.05 12.93
C ASP A 57 13.59 18.64 12.70
N ASP A 58 13.86 17.42 12.23
CA ASP A 58 15.23 16.98 11.89
C ASP A 58 15.79 17.70 10.66
N ILE A 59 14.94 17.99 9.65
CA ILE A 59 15.33 18.81 8.50
C ILE A 59 15.63 20.26 8.94
N GLU A 60 14.73 20.86 9.70
CA GLU A 60 14.88 22.22 10.23
C GLU A 60 16.15 22.37 11.08
N LYS A 61 16.46 21.36 11.89
CA LYS A 61 17.69 21.33 12.69
C LYS A 61 18.96 21.27 11.84
N GLU A 62 18.90 20.62 10.66
CA GLU A 62 20.06 20.46 9.78
C GLU A 62 20.28 21.69 8.89
N TYR A 63 19.20 22.26 8.35
CA TYR A 63 19.26 23.32 7.33
C TYR A 63 18.85 24.70 7.84
N GLY A 64 18.34 24.81 9.08
CA GLY A 64 17.84 26.05 9.68
C GLY A 64 16.36 26.30 9.44
N GLU A 65 15.82 27.39 10.03
CA GLU A 65 14.38 27.71 10.00
C GLU A 65 13.84 28.00 8.59
N ASN A 66 14.70 28.44 7.67
CA ASN A 66 14.33 28.80 6.29
C ASN A 66 14.61 27.68 5.29
N TRP A 67 14.63 26.42 5.74
CA TRP A 67 14.94 25.27 4.88
C TRP A 67 13.97 25.07 3.72
N ASP A 68 12.77 25.65 3.78
CA ASP A 68 11.75 25.55 2.75
C ASP A 68 11.89 26.60 1.62
N GLU A 69 12.86 27.51 1.70
CA GLU A 69 13.18 28.44 0.62
C GLU A 69 13.70 27.70 -0.62
N GLU A 70 13.40 28.25 -1.81
CA GLU A 70 13.67 27.56 -3.09
C GLU A 70 15.16 27.32 -3.37
N ASP A 71 16.05 28.16 -2.82
CA ASP A 71 17.48 28.08 -3.00
C ASP A 71 18.19 27.12 -2.03
N VAL A 72 17.49 26.57 -1.05
CA VAL A 72 18.04 25.59 -0.12
C VAL A 72 17.98 24.19 -0.74
N ASP A 73 19.13 23.61 -0.99
CA ASP A 73 19.27 22.25 -1.53
C ASP A 73 19.29 21.20 -0.40
N ILE A 74 18.20 20.46 -0.23
CA ILE A 74 18.01 19.50 0.86
C ILE A 74 18.47 18.10 0.41
N ASP A 75 19.34 17.49 1.21
CA ASP A 75 19.81 16.12 1.02
C ASP A 75 19.15 15.20 2.05
N LEU A 76 17.97 14.65 1.72
CA LEU A 76 17.21 13.78 2.62
C LEU A 76 17.95 12.49 2.98
N PRO A 77 18.64 11.79 2.04
CA PRO A 77 19.49 10.64 2.37
C PRO A 77 20.54 10.97 3.44
N TYR A 78 21.14 12.16 3.36
CA TYR A 78 22.09 12.60 4.36
C TYR A 78 21.43 12.80 5.73
N VAL A 79 20.26 13.49 5.81
CA VAL A 79 19.52 13.68 7.06
C VAL A 79 19.20 12.34 7.72
N VAL A 80 18.71 11.38 6.94
CA VAL A 80 18.32 10.06 7.47
C VAL A 80 19.55 9.25 7.87
N SER A 81 20.58 9.17 7.03
CA SER A 81 21.77 8.37 7.31
C SER A 81 22.57 8.93 8.49
N ARG A 82 22.67 10.26 8.62
CA ARG A 82 23.30 10.90 9.79
C ARG A 82 22.64 10.50 11.10
N LYS A 83 21.31 10.35 11.11
CA LYS A 83 20.56 9.93 12.29
C LYS A 83 20.67 8.43 12.56
N LYS A 84 20.67 7.59 11.53
CA LYS A 84 20.53 6.13 11.62
C LYS A 84 21.85 5.38 11.52
N THR A 85 22.73 5.83 10.67
CA THR A 85 23.99 5.17 10.30
C THR A 85 25.11 6.20 10.15
N PRO A 86 25.49 6.92 11.24
CA PRO A 86 26.44 8.05 11.15
C PRO A 86 27.82 7.65 10.60
N ASP A 87 28.18 6.37 10.72
CA ASP A 87 29.43 5.85 10.17
C ASP A 87 29.36 5.49 8.67
N ASN A 88 28.14 5.57 8.08
CA ASN A 88 27.91 5.26 6.66
C ASN A 88 26.93 6.27 6.07
N LEU A 89 27.43 7.50 5.87
CA LEU A 89 26.63 8.58 5.30
C LEU A 89 26.31 8.31 3.83
N ARG A 90 25.08 8.62 3.45
CA ARG A 90 24.58 8.51 2.08
C ARG A 90 24.02 9.86 1.65
N TYR A 91 24.07 10.12 0.36
CA TYR A 91 23.74 11.42 -0.21
C TYR A 91 22.73 11.27 -1.36
N LYS A 92 22.00 12.34 -1.68
CA LYS A 92 21.01 12.33 -2.77
C LYS A 92 21.60 11.91 -4.11
N ASN A 93 22.86 12.21 -4.36
CA ASN A 93 23.55 11.81 -5.59
C ASN A 93 23.80 10.29 -5.72
N ASP A 94 23.56 9.53 -4.65
CA ASP A 94 23.58 8.06 -4.69
C ASP A 94 22.31 7.48 -5.32
N PHE A 95 21.24 8.29 -5.48
CA PHE A 95 19.91 7.87 -5.91
C PHE A 95 19.44 8.67 -7.11
N THR A 96 18.60 8.07 -7.95
CA THR A 96 17.93 8.76 -9.07
C THR A 96 16.57 9.31 -8.66
N ASN A 97 15.90 8.62 -7.74
CA ASN A 97 14.61 9.03 -7.23
C ASN A 97 14.60 8.90 -5.72
N ILE A 98 13.94 9.84 -5.05
CA ILE A 98 13.71 9.82 -3.61
C ILE A 98 12.21 9.92 -3.37
N ILE A 99 11.67 8.99 -2.60
CA ILE A 99 10.25 8.90 -2.28
C ILE A 99 10.09 8.89 -0.77
N LEU A 100 9.16 9.69 -0.28
CA LEU A 100 8.81 9.79 1.13
C LEU A 100 7.39 9.25 1.33
N VAL A 101 7.20 8.39 2.33
CA VAL A 101 5.89 7.83 2.66
C VAL A 101 5.65 7.95 4.15
N PHE A 102 4.66 8.76 4.52
CA PHE A 102 4.31 9.04 5.91
C PHE A 102 2.80 9.01 6.11
N ASP A 103 2.40 8.80 7.34
CA ASP A 103 1.01 8.84 7.76
C ASP A 103 0.58 10.28 8.13
N TYR A 104 -0.71 10.59 7.97
CA TYR A 104 -1.26 11.92 8.29
C TYR A 104 -1.23 12.24 9.79
N GLU A 105 -1.32 11.20 10.63
CA GLU A 105 -1.14 11.26 12.10
C GLU A 105 -1.85 12.43 12.78
N ARG A 106 -3.16 12.66 12.47
CA ARG A 106 -3.94 13.81 12.96
C ARG A 106 -3.97 13.93 14.49
N HIS A 107 -3.78 12.83 15.21
CA HIS A 107 -3.78 12.77 16.68
C HIS A 107 -2.39 12.84 17.31
N ASP A 108 -1.35 12.92 16.52
CA ASP A 108 -0.02 13.09 17.07
C ASP A 108 0.07 14.41 17.85
N THR A 109 0.80 14.42 18.96
CA THR A 109 1.00 15.61 19.78
C THR A 109 1.76 16.71 19.05
N PHE A 110 2.55 16.32 18.05
CA PHE A 110 3.31 17.24 17.18
C PHE A 110 2.56 17.63 15.91
N PHE A 111 1.30 17.20 15.74
CA PHE A 111 0.51 17.52 14.56
C PHE A 111 0.49 19.02 14.28
N SER A 112 0.91 19.39 13.07
CA SER A 112 0.91 20.77 12.59
C SER A 112 0.51 20.82 11.12
N LYS A 113 -0.60 21.52 10.84
CA LYS A 113 -1.07 21.71 9.46
C LYS A 113 -0.07 22.50 8.61
N SER A 114 0.63 23.45 9.20
CA SER A 114 1.64 24.24 8.51
C SER A 114 2.86 23.39 8.17
N LYS A 115 3.39 22.61 9.12
CA LYS A 115 4.54 21.74 8.87
C LYS A 115 4.26 20.73 7.75
N ILE A 116 3.13 20.00 7.83
CA ILE A 116 2.80 18.99 6.81
C ILE A 116 2.52 19.62 5.43
N ALA A 117 1.91 20.81 5.38
CA ALA A 117 1.69 21.54 4.13
C ALA A 117 3.02 22.03 3.52
N MET A 118 3.95 22.48 4.33
CA MET A 118 5.30 22.86 3.91
C MET A 118 6.08 21.68 3.35
N MET A 119 6.04 20.54 4.05
CA MET A 119 6.63 19.28 3.57
C MET A 119 6.02 18.85 2.23
N GLN A 120 4.69 18.88 2.09
CA GLN A 120 4.01 18.48 0.85
C GLN A 120 4.37 19.40 -0.33
N LYS A 121 4.50 20.70 -0.07
CA LYS A 121 4.90 21.69 -1.10
C LYS A 121 6.37 21.49 -1.51
N ARG A 122 7.26 21.28 -0.55
CA ARG A 122 8.69 21.21 -0.80
C ARG A 122 9.11 19.91 -1.48
N PHE A 123 8.51 18.79 -1.06
CA PHE A 123 8.83 17.47 -1.61
C PHE A 123 7.76 17.05 -2.62
N SER A 124 7.83 17.62 -3.81
CA SER A 124 6.85 17.42 -4.90
C SER A 124 7.38 16.64 -6.11
N ASP A 125 8.70 16.49 -6.24
CA ASP A 125 9.35 15.82 -7.36
C ASP A 125 10.37 14.78 -6.87
N MET A 126 10.16 13.51 -7.26
CA MET A 126 11.03 12.40 -6.86
C MET A 126 12.43 12.47 -7.43
N THR A 127 12.63 13.18 -8.56
CA THR A 127 13.90 13.29 -9.27
C THR A 127 14.78 14.44 -8.77
N ASP A 128 14.23 15.33 -7.94
CA ASP A 128 14.92 16.46 -7.34
C ASP A 128 15.21 16.19 -5.85
N MET A 129 14.40 16.74 -4.95
CA MET A 129 14.62 16.60 -3.50
C MET A 129 13.84 15.44 -2.90
N GLY A 130 12.90 14.89 -3.64
CA GLY A 130 12.02 13.82 -3.22
C GLY A 130 10.54 14.17 -3.38
N LYS A 131 9.70 13.14 -3.42
CA LYS A 131 8.24 13.26 -3.51
C LYS A 131 7.57 12.63 -2.29
N LEU A 132 6.73 13.43 -1.63
CA LEU A 132 6.00 13.02 -0.44
C LEU A 132 4.63 12.45 -0.78
N TYR A 133 4.36 11.25 -0.26
CA TYR A 133 3.06 10.61 -0.24
C TYR A 133 2.55 10.54 1.19
N ILE A 134 1.32 11.01 1.42
CA ILE A 134 0.69 11.01 2.75
C ILE A 134 -0.49 10.05 2.73
N ASN A 135 -0.52 9.11 3.67
CA ASN A 135 -1.62 8.16 3.84
C ASN A 135 -2.66 8.69 4.83
N TYR A 136 -3.93 8.67 4.46
CA TYR A 136 -5.03 9.19 5.27
C TYR A 136 -5.98 8.07 5.71
N PRO A 137 -6.15 7.81 6.99
CA PRO A 137 -5.44 8.40 8.12
C PRO A 137 -4.03 7.86 8.30
N MET A 138 -3.74 6.66 7.74
CA MET A 138 -2.47 5.95 7.87
C MET A 138 -2.35 4.84 6.81
N ILE A 139 -1.20 4.15 6.80
CA ILE A 139 -0.83 3.17 5.77
C ILE A 139 -1.91 2.13 5.50
N GLU A 140 -2.61 1.60 6.51
CA GLU A 140 -3.64 0.58 6.33
C GLU A 140 -4.83 1.04 5.48
N SER A 141 -4.91 2.31 5.12
CA SER A 141 -5.97 2.84 4.23
C SER A 141 -6.02 2.15 2.87
N TYR A 142 -4.91 1.62 2.34
CA TYR A 142 -4.92 0.86 1.09
C TYR A 142 -5.72 -0.45 1.19
N GLN A 143 -5.86 -1.00 2.39
CA GLN A 143 -6.62 -2.23 2.63
C GLN A 143 -8.12 -1.96 2.92
N HIS A 144 -8.54 -0.72 3.16
CA HIS A 144 -9.86 -0.42 3.69
C HIS A 144 -10.94 -0.40 2.60
N LEU A 145 -11.05 -1.51 1.86
CA LEU A 145 -12.16 -1.83 0.95
C LEU A 145 -13.02 -2.93 1.59
N LYS A 146 -14.36 -2.71 1.65
CA LYS A 146 -15.31 -3.65 2.25
C LYS A 146 -15.81 -4.70 1.27
N THR A 147 -15.80 -4.36 -0.02
CA THR A 147 -16.15 -5.23 -1.14
C THR A 147 -15.29 -4.88 -2.35
N ILE A 148 -15.32 -5.71 -3.39
CA ILE A 148 -14.68 -5.42 -4.67
C ILE A 148 -15.67 -5.80 -5.78
N PRO A 149 -16.26 -4.80 -6.45
CA PRO A 149 -16.16 -3.35 -6.27
C PRO A 149 -16.75 -2.85 -4.96
N ASP A 150 -16.30 -1.66 -4.50
CA ASP A 150 -16.76 -1.00 -3.28
C ASP A 150 -17.46 0.32 -3.61
N ALA A 151 -18.79 0.27 -3.69
CA ALA A 151 -19.62 1.41 -4.06
C ALA A 151 -19.56 2.57 -3.03
N ASP A 152 -19.33 2.23 -1.75
CA ASP A 152 -19.32 3.19 -0.65
C ASP A 152 -17.94 3.83 -0.44
N TYR A 153 -16.90 3.34 -1.15
CA TYR A 153 -15.54 3.84 -0.96
C TYR A 153 -15.41 5.34 -1.24
N LYS A 154 -16.19 5.87 -2.20
CA LYS A 154 -16.21 7.31 -2.53
C LYS A 154 -16.46 8.20 -1.30
N ASP A 155 -17.38 7.77 -0.41
CA ASP A 155 -17.81 8.55 0.76
C ASP A 155 -17.14 8.07 2.06
N ARG A 156 -16.27 7.04 1.99
CA ARG A 156 -15.63 6.48 3.17
C ARG A 156 -14.73 7.49 3.84
N LYS A 157 -15.05 7.80 5.06
CA LYS A 157 -14.32 8.65 5.99
C LYS A 157 -14.43 8.07 7.39
N ILE A 158 -13.48 8.40 8.23
CA ILE A 158 -13.50 8.01 9.64
C ILE A 158 -13.57 9.25 10.53
N PRO A 159 -14.20 9.16 11.71
CA PRO A 159 -14.12 10.22 12.71
C PRO A 159 -12.66 10.48 13.12
N VAL A 160 -12.30 11.74 13.32
CA VAL A 160 -10.97 12.11 13.83
C VAL A 160 -10.66 11.34 15.11
N LEU A 161 -11.63 11.19 16.03
CA LEU A 161 -11.45 10.47 17.30
C LEU A 161 -11.21 8.95 17.16
N LEU A 162 -11.45 8.36 15.98
CA LEU A 162 -11.14 6.94 15.75
C LEU A 162 -9.65 6.69 15.59
N GLN A 163 -8.90 7.64 15.05
CA GLN A 163 -7.46 7.63 15.15
C GLN A 163 -7.09 7.90 16.63
N PRO A 164 -6.21 7.25 17.26
CA PRO A 164 -4.92 6.77 16.80
C PRO A 164 -4.94 5.32 16.32
N GLY A 165 -3.83 4.99 15.67
CA GLY A 165 -3.56 3.84 14.85
C GLY A 165 -4.19 2.52 15.25
N LYS A 166 -4.19 2.15 16.53
CA LYS A 166 -4.72 0.87 16.97
C LYS A 166 -6.21 0.69 16.63
N ARG A 167 -7.04 1.70 16.88
CA ARG A 167 -8.50 1.62 16.63
C ARG A 167 -8.80 1.55 15.14
N TYR A 168 -8.07 2.30 14.34
CA TYR A 168 -8.24 2.24 12.89
C TYR A 168 -7.77 0.89 12.32
N LYS A 169 -6.63 0.36 12.78
CA LYS A 169 -6.14 -0.98 12.42
C LYS A 169 -7.17 -2.07 12.75
N GLU A 170 -7.79 -2.00 13.92
CA GLU A 170 -8.85 -2.93 14.34
C GLU A 170 -10.10 -2.82 13.43
N LEU A 171 -10.48 -1.59 13.03
CA LEU A 171 -11.57 -1.36 12.09
C LEU A 171 -11.27 -1.98 10.72
N VAL A 172 -10.09 -1.69 10.16
CA VAL A 172 -9.65 -2.27 8.88
C VAL A 172 -9.63 -3.80 8.94
N ARG A 173 -9.10 -4.37 10.03
CA ARG A 173 -9.09 -5.83 10.21
C ARG A 173 -10.49 -6.44 10.20
N LYS A 174 -11.47 -5.74 10.75
CA LYS A 174 -12.85 -6.19 10.81
C LYS A 174 -13.58 -6.07 9.48
N GLU A 175 -13.32 -5.00 8.73
CA GLU A 175 -14.13 -4.62 7.57
C GLU A 175 -13.51 -4.97 6.22
N SER A 176 -12.17 -5.13 6.17
CA SER A 176 -11.43 -5.26 4.92
C SER A 176 -11.56 -6.65 4.30
N VAL A 177 -11.93 -6.67 3.02
CA VAL A 177 -11.80 -7.88 2.18
C VAL A 177 -10.39 -8.06 1.62
N ILE A 178 -9.53 -7.05 1.72
CA ILE A 178 -8.15 -7.04 1.21
C ILE A 178 -7.18 -7.66 2.22
N GLN A 179 -7.37 -7.35 3.50
CA GLN A 179 -6.44 -7.72 4.57
C GLN A 179 -6.10 -9.23 4.65
N PRO A 180 -7.06 -10.16 4.48
CA PRO A 180 -6.75 -11.59 4.48
C PRO A 180 -5.75 -11.98 3.39
N HIS A 181 -5.79 -11.32 2.22
CA HIS A 181 -4.88 -11.56 1.12
C HIS A 181 -3.49 -10.98 1.40
N VAL A 182 -3.42 -9.76 1.91
CA VAL A 182 -2.14 -9.10 2.27
C VAL A 182 -1.32 -9.95 3.25
N TYR A 183 -1.96 -10.49 4.27
CA TYR A 183 -1.28 -11.28 5.30
C TYR A 183 -1.18 -12.77 4.99
N PHE A 184 -1.64 -13.24 3.83
CA PHE A 184 -1.60 -14.65 3.48
C PHE A 184 -0.19 -15.24 3.48
N PRO A 185 0.84 -14.62 2.86
CA PRO A 185 2.21 -15.16 2.90
C PRO A 185 2.79 -15.26 4.30
N HIS A 186 2.59 -14.23 5.13
CA HIS A 186 3.05 -14.24 6.53
C HIS A 186 2.35 -15.31 7.37
N LYS A 187 1.05 -15.49 7.19
CA LYS A 187 0.30 -16.55 7.87
C LYS A 187 0.73 -17.93 7.42
N LEU A 188 1.11 -18.08 6.15
CA LEU A 188 1.61 -19.34 5.62
C LEU A 188 2.95 -19.72 6.26
N ASP A 189 3.91 -18.77 6.33
CA ASP A 189 5.18 -19.00 7.01
C ASP A 189 4.98 -19.28 8.51
N ASP A 190 4.13 -18.51 9.19
CA ASP A 190 3.76 -18.73 10.59
C ASP A 190 3.13 -20.13 10.84
N LEU A 191 2.32 -20.61 9.90
CA LEU A 191 1.75 -21.96 9.98
C LEU A 191 2.85 -23.02 9.96
N LEU A 192 3.77 -22.90 9.02
CA LEU A 192 4.89 -23.85 8.87
C LEU A 192 5.84 -23.79 10.07
N ASP A 193 6.20 -22.60 10.53
CA ASP A 193 7.11 -22.38 11.64
C ASP A 193 6.50 -22.76 12.99
N LYS A 194 5.40 -22.10 13.38
CA LYS A 194 4.86 -22.17 14.75
C LYS A 194 4.00 -23.40 15.01
N HIS A 195 3.21 -23.85 14.01
CA HIS A 195 2.31 -24.98 14.20
C HIS A 195 2.95 -26.31 13.82
N PHE A 196 3.75 -26.33 12.75
CA PHE A 196 4.41 -27.56 12.27
C PHE A 196 5.87 -27.64 12.64
N GLN A 197 6.42 -26.61 13.29
CA GLN A 197 7.79 -26.55 13.81
C GLN A 197 8.86 -26.86 12.75
N ILE A 198 8.62 -26.41 11.52
CA ILE A 198 9.60 -26.49 10.44
C ILE A 198 10.57 -25.33 10.63
N THR A 199 11.63 -25.55 11.39
CA THR A 199 12.60 -24.52 11.78
C THR A 199 13.58 -24.16 10.67
N ASP A 200 13.77 -25.04 9.69
CA ASP A 200 14.63 -24.78 8.53
C ASP A 200 13.99 -23.71 7.62
N LEU A 201 14.64 -22.54 7.58
CA LEU A 201 14.16 -21.39 6.81
C LEU A 201 14.12 -21.68 5.31
N GLY A 202 15.10 -22.43 4.78
CA GLY A 202 15.16 -22.76 3.35
C GLY A 202 13.99 -23.64 2.94
N ILE A 203 13.66 -24.64 3.74
CA ILE A 203 12.50 -25.53 3.51
C ILE A 203 11.20 -24.72 3.58
N ARG A 204 11.04 -23.83 4.58
CA ARG A 204 9.85 -22.98 4.71
C ARG A 204 9.68 -22.06 3.51
N GLN A 205 10.73 -21.37 3.11
CA GLN A 205 10.70 -20.44 1.97
C GLN A 205 10.35 -21.17 0.67
N ALA A 206 10.98 -22.32 0.40
CA ALA A 206 10.66 -23.12 -0.78
C ALA A 206 9.20 -23.58 -0.79
N CYS A 207 8.69 -24.03 0.36
CA CYS A 207 7.31 -24.44 0.53
C CYS A 207 6.32 -23.27 0.31
N CYS A 208 6.61 -22.11 0.88
CA CYS A 208 5.81 -20.90 0.68
C CYS A 208 5.82 -20.45 -0.79
N GLU A 209 6.99 -20.44 -1.45
CA GLU A 209 7.10 -20.08 -2.86
C GLU A 209 6.32 -21.03 -3.75
N ASP A 210 6.42 -22.34 -3.53
CA ASP A 210 5.66 -23.33 -4.28
C ASP A 210 4.15 -23.12 -4.16
N ILE A 211 3.66 -22.79 -2.96
CA ILE A 211 2.24 -22.54 -2.70
C ILE A 211 1.79 -21.21 -3.34
N LEU A 212 2.57 -20.14 -3.20
CA LEU A 212 2.24 -18.82 -3.77
C LEU A 212 2.30 -18.78 -5.31
N ASN A 213 3.10 -19.66 -5.91
CA ASN A 213 3.19 -19.83 -7.38
C ASN A 213 2.21 -20.88 -7.94
N PHE A 214 1.43 -21.54 -7.10
CA PHE A 214 0.43 -22.49 -7.52
C PHE A 214 -0.78 -21.78 -8.16
N SER A 215 -1.25 -22.25 -9.32
CA SER A 215 -2.37 -21.65 -10.05
C SER A 215 -3.43 -22.67 -10.54
N ASP A 216 -3.14 -23.96 -10.43
CA ASP A 216 -4.00 -25.02 -10.97
C ASP A 216 -4.84 -25.66 -9.86
N ARG A 217 -6.06 -25.19 -9.69
CA ARG A 217 -7.00 -25.69 -8.68
C ARG A 217 -7.34 -27.17 -8.86
N GLN A 218 -7.34 -27.68 -10.10
CA GLN A 218 -7.73 -29.06 -10.39
C GLN A 218 -6.69 -30.08 -9.87
N HIS A 219 -5.39 -29.72 -9.92
CA HIS A 219 -4.28 -30.55 -9.47
C HIS A 219 -3.74 -30.19 -8.08
N MET A 220 -4.53 -29.47 -7.27
CA MET A 220 -4.09 -28.97 -5.96
C MET A 220 -3.63 -30.11 -5.04
N ASP A 221 -4.35 -31.22 -4.99
CA ASP A 221 -4.00 -32.34 -4.09
C ASP A 221 -2.65 -32.95 -4.43
N GLU A 222 -2.38 -33.16 -5.73
CA GLU A 222 -1.11 -33.71 -6.23
C GLU A 222 0.05 -32.75 -5.97
N ARG A 223 -0.18 -31.45 -6.22
CA ARG A 223 0.84 -30.42 -5.99
C ARG A 223 1.18 -30.28 -4.51
N LEU A 224 0.18 -30.29 -3.64
CA LEU A 224 0.42 -30.28 -2.18
C LEU A 224 1.18 -31.52 -1.71
N ASP A 225 0.91 -32.69 -2.27
CA ASP A 225 1.71 -33.89 -1.96
C ASP A 225 3.18 -33.71 -2.36
N GLN A 226 3.46 -33.10 -3.53
CA GLN A 226 4.83 -32.80 -3.94
C GLN A 226 5.53 -31.81 -2.99
N VAL A 227 4.87 -30.71 -2.63
CA VAL A 227 5.40 -29.71 -1.70
C VAL A 227 5.73 -30.37 -0.34
N LEU A 228 4.82 -31.21 0.15
CA LEU A 228 4.97 -31.89 1.44
C LEU A 228 6.06 -32.97 1.46
N GLN A 229 6.50 -33.48 0.30
CA GLN A 229 7.64 -34.41 0.24
C GLN A 229 8.94 -33.73 0.72
N ASN A 230 9.09 -32.43 0.52
CA ASN A 230 10.25 -31.67 0.96
C ASN A 230 10.27 -31.38 2.48
N ILE A 231 9.16 -31.62 3.17
CA ILE A 231 9.04 -31.42 4.62
C ILE A 231 9.45 -32.72 5.32
N PRO A 232 10.23 -32.64 6.44
CA PRO A 232 10.56 -33.81 7.23
C PRO A 232 9.35 -34.66 7.65
N GLU A 233 9.54 -35.97 7.85
CA GLU A 233 8.45 -36.84 8.23
C GLU A 233 7.80 -36.39 9.56
N ASP A 234 6.51 -36.12 9.52
CA ASP A 234 5.68 -35.70 10.64
C ASP A 234 4.28 -36.32 10.53
N PRO A 235 3.76 -36.94 11.58
CA PRO A 235 2.41 -37.51 11.59
C PRO A 235 1.31 -36.50 11.26
N ARG A 236 1.59 -35.18 11.43
CA ARG A 236 0.66 -34.08 11.14
C ARG A 236 0.62 -33.64 9.66
N LYS A 237 1.43 -34.24 8.76
CA LYS A 237 1.44 -33.87 7.32
C LYS A 237 0.04 -33.88 6.68
N LYS A 238 -0.80 -34.85 7.04
CA LYS A 238 -2.20 -34.89 6.56
C LYS A 238 -3.01 -33.67 7.02
N THR A 239 -2.83 -33.27 8.27
CA THR A 239 -3.49 -32.09 8.83
C THR A 239 -2.96 -30.81 8.15
N LEU A 240 -1.65 -30.72 7.91
CA LEU A 240 -1.04 -29.60 7.18
C LEU A 240 -1.60 -29.51 5.76
N LYS A 241 -1.64 -30.62 5.01
CA LYS A 241 -2.25 -30.64 3.67
C LYS A 241 -3.68 -30.11 3.67
N PHE A 242 -4.51 -30.55 4.61
CA PHE A 242 -5.89 -30.09 4.73
C PHE A 242 -5.97 -28.59 5.02
N GLN A 243 -5.15 -28.08 5.93
CA GLN A 243 -5.12 -26.66 6.26
C GLN A 243 -4.63 -25.80 5.08
N LEU A 244 -3.57 -26.21 4.40
CA LEU A 244 -3.06 -25.53 3.21
C LEU A 244 -4.12 -25.45 2.11
N LYS A 245 -4.80 -26.57 1.84
CA LYS A 245 -5.90 -26.60 0.86
C LYS A 245 -7.00 -25.61 1.22
N HIS A 246 -7.44 -25.63 2.48
CA HIS A 246 -8.47 -24.70 2.95
C HIS A 246 -8.02 -23.22 2.86
N TRP A 247 -6.77 -22.93 3.15
CA TRP A 247 -6.23 -21.58 3.06
C TRP A 247 -6.10 -21.09 1.63
N ILE A 248 -5.64 -21.93 0.70
CA ILE A 248 -5.57 -21.61 -0.72
C ILE A 248 -6.98 -21.36 -1.28
N ASP A 249 -7.96 -22.20 -0.92
CA ASP A 249 -9.36 -22.01 -1.30
C ASP A 249 -9.93 -20.67 -0.80
N ARG A 250 -9.64 -20.31 0.43
CA ARG A 250 -10.06 -19.01 0.99
C ARG A 250 -9.35 -17.81 0.37
N ALA A 251 -8.09 -17.97 -0.02
CA ALA A 251 -7.34 -16.93 -0.73
C ALA A 251 -7.83 -16.72 -2.17
N ASN A 252 -8.59 -17.66 -2.71
CA ASN A 252 -9.30 -17.61 -3.99
C ASN A 252 -8.46 -17.50 -5.26
N TYR A 253 -7.16 -17.23 -5.20
CA TYR A 253 -6.32 -16.99 -6.37
C TYR A 253 -6.26 -18.19 -7.34
N ALA A 254 -6.12 -19.40 -6.79
CA ALA A 254 -6.08 -20.63 -7.59
C ALA A 254 -7.44 -20.96 -8.25
N ASN A 255 -8.57 -20.53 -7.65
CA ASN A 255 -9.90 -20.65 -8.25
C ASN A 255 -10.05 -19.80 -9.52
N GLU A 256 -9.27 -18.70 -9.64
CA GLU A 256 -9.21 -17.85 -10.81
C GLU A 256 -8.16 -18.33 -11.85
N GLY A 257 -7.49 -19.44 -11.59
CA GLY A 257 -6.40 -19.95 -12.46
C GLY A 257 -5.16 -19.05 -12.43
N LYS A 258 -4.94 -18.33 -11.34
CA LYS A 258 -3.84 -17.38 -11.16
C LYS A 258 -2.89 -17.85 -10.06
N THR A 259 -1.63 -17.46 -10.14
CA THR A 259 -0.75 -17.49 -8.98
C THR A 259 -1.18 -16.43 -7.96
N TYR A 260 -0.78 -16.57 -6.70
CA TYR A 260 -1.06 -15.54 -5.69
C TYR A 260 -0.53 -14.16 -6.13
N TRP A 261 0.66 -14.10 -6.73
CA TRP A 261 1.26 -12.84 -7.19
C TRP A 261 0.48 -12.18 -8.32
N GLN A 262 -0.02 -12.96 -9.28
CA GLN A 262 -0.89 -12.46 -10.35
C GLN A 262 -2.21 -11.93 -9.80
N TYR A 263 -2.82 -12.67 -8.86
CA TYR A 263 -4.05 -12.25 -8.20
C TYR A 263 -3.86 -10.96 -7.41
N MET A 264 -2.78 -10.88 -6.62
CA MET A 264 -2.45 -9.68 -5.84
C MET A 264 -2.12 -8.49 -6.73
N ARG A 265 -1.43 -8.70 -7.86
CA ARG A 265 -1.20 -7.64 -8.86
C ARG A 265 -2.53 -7.07 -9.37
N ASP A 266 -3.46 -7.90 -9.78
CA ASP A 266 -4.79 -7.45 -10.24
C ASP A 266 -5.54 -6.72 -9.12
N LEU A 267 -5.39 -7.17 -7.90
CA LEU A 267 -5.98 -6.53 -6.73
C LEU A 267 -5.37 -5.14 -6.47
N PHE A 268 -4.04 -5.00 -6.54
CA PHE A 268 -3.38 -3.70 -6.41
C PHE A 268 -3.76 -2.73 -7.53
N VAL A 269 -3.91 -3.18 -8.76
CA VAL A 269 -4.41 -2.34 -9.86
C VAL A 269 -5.80 -1.78 -9.52
N LYS A 270 -6.69 -2.59 -8.94
CA LYS A 270 -8.00 -2.13 -8.44
C LYS A 270 -7.89 -1.13 -7.30
N ILE A 271 -7.02 -1.42 -6.31
CA ILE A 271 -6.77 -0.53 -5.17
C ILE A 271 -6.27 0.84 -5.68
N ILE A 272 -5.32 0.86 -6.60
CA ILE A 272 -4.79 2.09 -7.18
C ILE A 272 -5.91 2.88 -7.89
N TYR A 273 -6.70 2.21 -8.73
CA TYR A 273 -7.82 2.84 -9.43
C TYR A 273 -8.82 3.47 -8.45
N TYR A 274 -9.25 2.76 -7.40
CA TYR A 274 -10.17 3.30 -6.40
C TYR A 274 -9.59 4.50 -5.65
N ASN A 275 -8.30 4.47 -5.33
CA ASN A 275 -7.64 5.59 -4.68
C ASN A 275 -7.50 6.80 -5.61
N VAL A 276 -7.24 6.61 -6.91
CA VAL A 276 -7.26 7.69 -7.91
C VAL A 276 -8.66 8.29 -8.04
N CYS A 277 -9.70 7.46 -8.17
CA CYS A 277 -11.09 7.91 -8.18
C CYS A 277 -11.45 8.70 -6.90
N LYS A 278 -10.99 8.21 -5.75
CA LYS A 278 -11.21 8.87 -4.46
C LYS A 278 -10.47 10.21 -4.36
N ALA A 279 -9.22 10.28 -4.78
CA ALA A 279 -8.44 11.50 -4.83
C ALA A 279 -9.07 12.54 -5.75
N SER A 280 -9.52 12.13 -6.94
CA SER A 280 -10.27 12.99 -7.88
C SER A 280 -11.59 13.48 -7.27
N ASN A 281 -12.32 12.61 -6.55
CA ASN A 281 -13.54 13.01 -5.85
C ASN A 281 -13.26 14.04 -4.74
N ILE A 282 -12.22 13.84 -3.95
CA ILE A 282 -11.81 14.80 -2.92
C ILE A 282 -11.42 16.13 -3.59
N GLN A 283 -10.65 16.09 -4.67
CA GLN A 283 -10.12 17.29 -5.34
C GLN A 283 -11.17 18.03 -6.16
N LYS A 284 -11.97 17.31 -6.96
CA LYS A 284 -12.83 17.88 -8.02
C LYS A 284 -14.32 17.50 -7.90
N GLY A 285 -14.69 16.61 -6.97
CA GLY A 285 -16.06 16.07 -6.87
C GLY A 285 -16.39 15.00 -7.93
N VAL A 286 -15.41 14.46 -8.63
CA VAL A 286 -15.58 13.43 -9.69
C VAL A 286 -15.01 12.12 -9.21
N TYR A 287 -15.86 11.11 -9.01
CA TYR A 287 -15.44 9.79 -8.51
C TYR A 287 -15.25 8.74 -9.60
N LEU A 288 -16.20 8.65 -10.52
CA LEU A 288 -16.08 7.68 -11.61
C LEU A 288 -15.27 8.27 -12.75
N ILE A 289 -14.16 7.62 -13.08
CA ILE A 289 -13.25 8.03 -14.12
C ILE A 289 -13.33 7.01 -15.24
N LYS A 290 -13.66 7.48 -16.46
CA LYS A 290 -13.66 6.63 -17.64
C LYS A 290 -12.23 6.22 -18.01
N SER A 291 -12.06 5.04 -18.64
CA SER A 291 -10.75 4.52 -18.99
C SER A 291 -9.92 5.49 -19.84
N GLU A 292 -10.53 6.14 -20.83
CA GLU A 292 -9.86 7.13 -21.68
C GLU A 292 -9.39 8.39 -20.93
N GLN A 293 -9.96 8.67 -19.75
CA GLN A 293 -9.64 9.81 -18.90
C GLN A 293 -8.75 9.43 -17.71
N TYR A 294 -8.43 8.14 -17.55
CA TYR A 294 -7.78 7.67 -16.33
C TYR A 294 -6.38 8.25 -16.15
N ARG A 295 -5.56 8.26 -17.21
CA ARG A 295 -4.23 8.87 -17.20
C ARG A 295 -4.29 10.36 -16.88
N GLU A 296 -5.09 11.12 -17.60
CA GLU A 296 -5.25 12.56 -17.41
C GLU A 296 -5.75 12.88 -15.99
N SER A 297 -6.70 12.09 -15.50
CA SER A 297 -7.22 12.22 -14.13
C SER A 297 -6.14 12.02 -13.10
N PHE A 298 -5.29 11.00 -13.28
CA PHE A 298 -4.16 10.72 -12.39
C PHE A 298 -3.12 11.84 -12.42
N GLU A 299 -2.68 12.24 -13.62
CA GLU A 299 -1.67 13.29 -13.81
C GLU A 299 -2.13 14.67 -13.31
N SER A 300 -3.43 14.89 -13.23
CA SER A 300 -4.02 16.14 -12.71
C SER A 300 -4.27 16.14 -11.20
N LEU A 301 -3.89 15.09 -10.47
CA LEU A 301 -4.01 15.07 -9.02
C LEU A 301 -3.00 16.03 -8.39
N ASP A 302 -3.49 16.83 -7.45
CA ASP A 302 -2.70 17.78 -6.68
C ASP A 302 -2.71 17.37 -5.19
N PRO A 303 -1.61 16.80 -4.66
CA PRO A 303 -1.51 16.41 -3.27
C PRO A 303 -1.73 17.54 -2.28
N GLY A 304 -1.36 18.78 -2.65
CA GLY A 304 -1.56 19.97 -1.80
C GLY A 304 -3.05 20.31 -1.64
N ILE A 305 -3.83 20.25 -2.74
CA ILE A 305 -5.29 20.44 -2.68
C ILE A 305 -5.95 19.34 -1.85
N ILE A 306 -5.52 18.09 -2.01
CA ILE A 306 -6.03 16.96 -1.24
C ILE A 306 -5.75 17.18 0.25
N LEU A 307 -4.52 17.53 0.61
CA LEU A 307 -4.12 17.81 1.98
C LEU A 307 -4.92 18.97 2.59
N ASP A 308 -5.12 20.07 1.85
CA ASP A 308 -5.89 21.21 2.32
C ASP A 308 -7.34 20.81 2.64
N LYS A 309 -7.98 19.98 1.81
CA LYS A 309 -9.32 19.45 2.05
C LYS A 309 -9.37 18.49 3.23
N GLN A 310 -8.36 17.63 3.42
CA GLN A 310 -8.20 16.79 4.61
C GLN A 310 -8.08 17.65 5.87
N ASN A 311 -7.23 18.68 5.85
CA ASN A 311 -7.03 19.62 6.95
C ASN A 311 -8.31 20.38 7.34
N LYS A 312 -9.15 20.75 6.34
CA LYS A 312 -10.45 21.40 6.57
C LYS A 312 -11.45 20.45 7.20
N LEU A 313 -11.54 19.22 6.69
CA LEU A 313 -12.49 18.21 7.16
C LEU A 313 -12.16 17.73 8.60
N SER A 314 -10.89 17.64 8.93
CA SER A 314 -10.37 17.17 10.23
C SER A 314 -10.07 18.32 11.20
N ASN A 315 -10.61 19.53 10.97
CA ASN A 315 -10.23 20.73 11.73
C ASN A 315 -10.58 20.67 13.22
N THR A 316 -11.58 19.88 13.58
CA THR A 316 -12.02 19.67 14.98
C THR A 316 -12.03 18.19 15.31
N ASP A 317 -12.08 17.87 16.61
CA ASP A 317 -12.20 16.47 17.06
C ASP A 317 -13.51 15.79 16.61
N ALA A 318 -14.58 16.57 16.38
CA ALA A 318 -15.82 16.11 15.79
C ALA A 318 -15.75 15.97 14.24
N GLY A 319 -14.61 16.29 13.63
CA GLY A 319 -14.37 16.18 12.20
C GLY A 319 -14.14 14.75 11.71
N TYR A 320 -13.82 14.65 10.44
CA TYR A 320 -13.56 13.38 9.77
C TYR A 320 -12.25 13.44 8.97
N ILE A 321 -11.73 12.28 8.64
CA ILE A 321 -10.61 12.08 7.71
C ILE A 321 -11.11 11.21 6.57
N TRP A 322 -10.96 11.65 5.31
CA TRP A 322 -11.19 10.80 4.16
C TRP A 322 -10.18 9.64 4.15
N VAL A 323 -10.68 8.41 3.97
CA VAL A 323 -9.81 7.26 3.78
C VAL A 323 -9.23 7.30 2.38
N LEU A 324 -7.91 7.51 2.28
CA LEU A 324 -7.18 7.60 1.02
C LEU A 324 -5.73 7.16 1.24
N ASN A 325 -5.25 6.26 0.39
CA ASN A 325 -3.84 5.87 0.36
C ASN A 325 -3.17 6.45 -0.89
N THR A 326 -2.23 7.38 -0.71
CA THR A 326 -1.51 7.96 -1.84
C THR A 326 -0.22 7.23 -2.18
N SER A 327 0.34 6.45 -1.26
CA SER A 327 1.58 5.71 -1.52
C SER A 327 1.44 4.62 -2.59
N VAL A 328 0.23 4.09 -2.82
CA VAL A 328 -0.02 3.16 -3.93
C VAL A 328 0.14 3.81 -5.31
N PHE A 329 0.11 5.15 -5.40
CA PHE A 329 0.29 5.88 -6.65
C PHE A 329 1.72 5.77 -7.21
N ILE A 330 2.68 5.37 -6.39
CA ILE A 330 4.07 5.12 -6.81
C ILE A 330 4.12 4.19 -8.04
N VAL A 331 3.27 3.16 -8.10
CA VAL A 331 3.21 2.23 -9.24
C VAL A 331 2.83 2.95 -10.53
N ALA A 332 1.76 3.76 -10.49
CA ALA A 332 1.25 4.50 -11.63
C ALA A 332 2.21 5.62 -12.07
N GLU A 333 2.85 6.28 -11.12
CA GLU A 333 3.81 7.35 -11.39
C GLU A 333 5.10 6.84 -12.01
N TYR A 334 5.56 5.70 -11.54
CA TYR A 334 6.75 5.06 -12.09
C TYR A 334 6.51 4.56 -13.53
N ASN A 335 5.37 3.91 -13.74
CA ASN A 335 4.95 3.46 -15.07
C ASN A 335 3.43 3.28 -15.14
N PHE A 336 2.73 4.25 -15.68
CA PHE A 336 1.26 4.23 -15.78
C PHE A 336 0.72 3.03 -16.57
N SER A 337 1.50 2.48 -17.52
CA SER A 337 1.06 1.31 -18.30
C SER A 337 0.81 0.06 -17.44
N LEU A 338 1.39 -0.01 -16.24
CA LEU A 338 1.16 -1.11 -15.30
C LEU A 338 -0.26 -1.14 -14.72
N VAL A 339 -0.94 0.00 -14.71
CA VAL A 339 -2.28 0.19 -14.13
C VAL A 339 -3.35 0.57 -15.16
N GLU A 340 -2.96 0.94 -16.37
CA GLU A 340 -3.85 1.47 -17.41
C GLU A 340 -4.93 0.49 -17.86
N LYS A 341 -4.60 -0.82 -17.94
CA LYS A 341 -5.51 -1.86 -18.48
C LYS A 341 -6.76 -2.09 -17.62
N PHE A 342 -6.76 -1.69 -16.36
CA PHE A 342 -7.92 -1.87 -15.49
C PHE A 342 -9.09 -0.96 -15.89
N GLY A 343 -8.82 0.26 -16.34
CA GLY A 343 -9.87 1.19 -16.80
C GLY A 343 -10.72 0.69 -17.97
N ILE A 344 -10.27 -0.35 -18.69
CA ILE A 344 -10.96 -0.87 -19.90
C ILE A 344 -12.00 -1.94 -19.55
N THR A 345 -11.85 -2.70 -18.47
CA THR A 345 -12.68 -3.88 -18.19
C THR A 345 -13.62 -3.78 -17.00
N ALA A 346 -13.45 -2.80 -16.11
CA ALA A 346 -14.20 -2.71 -14.85
C ALA A 346 -14.98 -1.40 -14.68
N THR A 347 -15.11 -0.62 -15.74
CA THR A 347 -15.77 0.68 -15.71
C THR A 347 -17.28 0.54 -15.64
N GLY A 348 -17.88 1.29 -14.73
CA GLY A 348 -19.26 1.79 -14.82
C GLY A 348 -20.37 0.73 -14.83
N ASP A 349 -20.26 -0.29 -15.66
CA ASP A 349 -21.30 -1.30 -15.81
C ASP A 349 -21.45 -2.22 -14.59
N ASP A 350 -20.34 -2.61 -13.94
CA ASP A 350 -20.40 -3.47 -12.76
C ASP A 350 -20.85 -2.69 -11.52
N LEU A 351 -20.43 -1.43 -11.37
CA LEU A 351 -20.90 -0.55 -10.28
C LEU A 351 -22.35 -0.09 -10.50
N GLN A 352 -22.77 0.12 -11.74
CA GLN A 352 -24.15 0.48 -12.07
C GLN A 352 -25.11 -0.73 -11.94
N ARG A 353 -24.67 -1.95 -12.25
CA ARG A 353 -25.48 -3.17 -12.07
C ARG A 353 -25.73 -3.48 -10.60
N GLN A 354 -24.77 -3.27 -9.71
CA GLN A 354 -24.96 -3.46 -8.28
C GLN A 354 -25.84 -2.37 -7.65
N GLY A 355 -25.74 -1.12 -8.10
CA GLY A 355 -26.63 -0.04 -7.65
C GLY A 355 -28.10 -0.24 -8.06
N ARG A 356 -28.39 -0.95 -9.15
CA ARG A 356 -29.76 -1.29 -9.56
C ARG A 356 -30.32 -2.49 -8.79
N ASN A 357 -29.50 -3.48 -8.49
CA ASN A 357 -29.94 -4.66 -7.72
C ASN A 357 -30.20 -4.36 -6.24
N SER A 358 -29.63 -3.30 -5.68
CA SER A 358 -29.92 -2.87 -4.31
C SER A 358 -31.23 -2.07 -4.20
N CYS A 359 -31.74 -1.52 -5.31
CA CYS A 359 -33.03 -0.80 -5.33
C CYS A 359 -34.24 -1.71 -5.65
N GLU A 360 -34.03 -2.94 -6.18
CA GLU A 360 -35.11 -3.87 -6.49
C GLU A 360 -35.41 -4.89 -5.36
N GLY A 361 -34.64 -4.89 -4.27
CA GLY A 361 -34.76 -5.80 -3.13
C GLY A 361 -35.64 -5.34 -1.97
N ASP A 362 -36.12 -4.09 -1.97
CA ASP A 362 -36.82 -3.50 -0.79
C ASP A 362 -38.32 -3.28 -1.01
N GLY A 363 -38.95 -4.15 -1.78
CA GLY A 363 -40.39 -4.13 -2.03
C GLY A 363 -41.15 -5.28 -1.36
N ARG A 364 -41.01 -5.49 -0.04
CA ARG A 364 -41.97 -6.26 0.79
C ARG A 364 -41.56 -6.22 2.26
N CYS A 365 -42.08 -5.28 3.01
CA CYS A 365 -42.33 -5.37 4.46
C CYS A 365 -43.30 -4.26 4.89
N GLU A 366 -44.56 -4.34 4.43
CA GLU A 366 -45.69 -3.82 5.15
C GLU A 366 -46.59 -5.00 5.39
N ASP A 367 -47.08 -5.14 6.63
CA ASP A 367 -48.01 -6.12 7.21
C ASP A 367 -47.35 -7.18 8.13
N ALA A 368 -47.03 -6.73 9.37
CA ALA A 368 -47.14 -7.55 10.57
C ALA A 368 -47.04 -6.66 11.82
N LEU A 369 -48.13 -5.94 12.12
CA LEU A 369 -48.47 -5.49 13.47
C LEU A 369 -50.01 -5.54 13.57
N ALA A 370 -50.51 -6.65 14.08
CA ALA A 370 -51.78 -6.78 14.80
C ALA A 370 -51.60 -7.81 15.93
#